data_03513203f081fd70b2ebeacbe03569e9
#
_entry.id   03513203f081fd70b2ebeacbe03569e9
#
_cell.length_a   1.000
_cell.length_b   1.000
_cell.length_c   1.000
_cell.angle_alpha   90.00
_cell.angle_beta   90.00
_cell.angle_gamma   90.00
#
_symmetry.space_group_name_H-M   'P 1'
#
loop_
_entity.id
_entity.type
_entity.pdbx_description
1 polymer ?
#
loop_
_entity_poly.entity_id
_entity_poly.type
_entity_poly.pdbx_seq_one_letter_code
_entity_poly.pdbx_strand_id
1 'polypeptide(L)'
;GTIYSLNYGGETIIADGNGPKLDAMRAFTNNDNWFYANWFECGLHNLKHQVTASKVINRKDGAIVLFYTVESQAPNGAKILGGTSSGKNSIKELTEKPFGEDDFKFTTNQVWTVYRDGSIELQASITSNRPSLVLPRLGYVMKVPQRYENYTYYGRGPIGNYPDRKVGQFIEIHKSTVADQFVNFPKPQDMGNHEDVRWCALTDKAGKGVIFIATNRLSTSALQYSALDMILAGHPYQLPKAGDTYLHLDLAVTGLGGNSCGQGGPLMHDRVFAGQNNIGFIIRPAAQDLSAAAQVAPAGDIPLTITRGRTGMVELSSIDKDAAILYTINKGKKAKQYTEPISMRDGGTVTAWFAN
;
A
#
# COMPACT_ATOMS: atom_id res chain seq x y z
N GLY A 1 10.31 -11.49 -2.24
CA GLY A 1 8.97 -11.13 -2.54
C GLY A 1 8.77 -9.65 -2.84
N THR A 2 9.51 -9.09 -3.81
CA THR A 2 9.25 -7.72 -4.30
C THR A 2 9.53 -7.65 -5.81
N ILE A 3 9.05 -6.60 -6.46
CA ILE A 3 9.33 -6.30 -7.87
C ILE A 3 10.77 -5.78 -7.96
N TYR A 4 11.62 -6.49 -8.72
CA TYR A 4 13.01 -6.07 -8.93
C TYR A 4 13.09 -4.94 -9.95
N SER A 5 12.41 -5.08 -11.09
CA SER A 5 12.27 -4.05 -12.11
C SER A 5 10.89 -4.07 -12.73
N LEU A 6 10.39 -2.91 -13.13
CA LEU A 6 9.11 -2.72 -13.82
C LEU A 6 9.27 -1.66 -14.88
N ASN A 7 8.90 -2.02 -16.12
CA ASN A 7 8.89 -1.10 -17.25
C ASN A 7 7.50 -1.08 -17.89
N TYR A 8 7.00 0.10 -18.16
CA TYR A 8 5.77 0.31 -18.90
C TYR A 8 6.04 1.12 -20.18
N GLY A 9 5.73 0.53 -21.34
CA GLY A 9 5.91 1.22 -22.64
C GLY A 9 7.35 1.69 -22.91
N GLY A 10 8.37 0.94 -22.42
CA GLY A 10 9.79 1.31 -22.54
C GLY A 10 10.28 2.26 -21.44
N GLU A 11 9.42 2.72 -20.55
CA GLU A 11 9.74 3.62 -19.45
C GLU A 11 9.97 2.84 -18.15
N THR A 12 11.11 3.05 -17.49
CA THR A 12 11.42 2.40 -16.20
C THR A 12 10.62 3.07 -15.09
N ILE A 13 9.79 2.28 -14.39
CA ILE A 13 9.00 2.69 -13.22
C ILE A 13 9.71 2.24 -11.93
N ILE A 14 10.25 1.04 -11.91
CA ILE A 14 11.00 0.47 -10.78
C ILE A 14 12.29 -0.12 -11.33
N ALA A 15 13.41 0.16 -10.68
CA ALA A 15 14.71 -0.37 -10.97
C ALA A 15 15.42 -0.92 -9.72
N ASP A 16 16.40 -1.78 -9.91
CA ASP A 16 17.36 -2.20 -8.89
C ASP A 16 16.75 -2.72 -7.57
N GLY A 17 15.63 -3.41 -7.68
CA GLY A 17 14.94 -3.97 -6.51
C GLY A 17 14.28 -2.94 -5.61
N ASN A 18 14.00 -1.72 -6.11
CA ASN A 18 13.31 -0.65 -5.39
C ASN A 18 11.77 -0.80 -5.40
N GLY A 19 11.26 -1.97 -5.74
CA GLY A 19 9.82 -2.28 -5.67
C GLY A 19 9.28 -2.31 -4.24
N PRO A 20 7.95 -2.52 -4.10
CA PRO A 20 7.28 -2.46 -2.81
C PRO A 20 7.89 -3.42 -1.78
N LYS A 21 8.32 -2.90 -0.65
CA LYS A 21 8.79 -3.66 0.52
C LYS A 21 7.99 -3.26 1.74
N LEU A 22 7.74 -4.22 2.62
CA LEU A 22 7.10 -3.93 3.91
C LEU A 22 7.89 -2.86 4.65
N ASP A 23 7.20 -1.84 5.10
CA ASP A 23 7.75 -0.76 5.92
C ASP A 23 6.83 -0.46 7.10
N ALA A 24 7.46 -0.15 8.23
CA ALA A 24 6.76 0.19 9.45
C ALA A 24 7.46 1.35 10.18
N MET A 25 8.17 2.22 9.45
CA MET A 25 8.94 3.32 10.03
C MET A 25 8.50 4.67 9.45
N ARG A 26 8.37 5.70 10.29
CA ARG A 26 8.22 7.11 9.91
C ARG A 26 9.27 7.98 10.58
N ALA A 27 9.52 9.14 10.00
CA ALA A 27 10.27 10.17 10.70
C ALA A 27 9.45 10.64 11.91
N PHE A 28 9.95 10.41 13.11
CA PHE A 28 9.19 10.74 14.31
C PHE A 28 8.98 12.26 14.45
N THR A 29 7.81 12.62 14.95
CA THR A 29 7.45 13.99 15.33
C THR A 29 7.78 14.24 16.80
N ASN A 30 7.65 15.50 17.26
CA ASN A 30 7.86 15.83 18.67
C ASN A 30 6.92 15.05 19.60
N ASN A 31 5.73 14.67 19.11
CA ASN A 31 4.74 13.95 19.89
C ASN A 31 5.00 12.43 19.94
N ASP A 32 5.92 11.90 19.17
CA ASP A 32 6.27 10.47 19.17
C ASP A 32 7.17 10.06 20.35
N ASN A 33 7.47 10.95 21.27
CA ASN A 33 8.27 10.67 22.49
C ASN A 33 7.83 9.43 23.28
N TRP A 34 6.56 9.02 23.13
CA TRP A 34 5.98 7.86 23.81
C TRP A 34 6.35 6.53 23.19
N PHE A 35 6.78 6.50 21.90
CA PHE A 35 6.92 5.26 21.15
C PHE A 35 8.23 5.12 20.38
N TYR A 36 8.87 6.22 19.97
CA TYR A 36 9.97 6.13 19.00
C TYR A 36 11.15 5.29 19.49
N ALA A 37 11.44 5.25 20.80
CA ALA A 37 12.51 4.41 21.33
C ALA A 37 12.24 2.92 21.04
N ASN A 38 11.00 2.45 21.27
CA ASN A 38 10.60 1.07 21.01
C ASN A 38 10.71 0.72 19.52
N TRP A 39 10.48 1.67 18.61
CA TRP A 39 10.62 1.43 17.17
C TRP A 39 12.06 1.10 16.79
N PHE A 40 13.05 1.80 17.38
CA PHE A 40 14.46 1.51 17.17
C PHE A 40 14.89 0.24 17.91
N GLU A 41 14.43 0.02 19.13
CA GLU A 41 14.70 -1.22 19.89
C GLU A 41 14.17 -2.47 19.17
N CYS A 42 13.03 -2.36 18.48
CA CYS A 42 12.47 -3.42 17.61
C CYS A 42 13.09 -3.46 16.21
N GLY A 43 14.00 -2.55 15.88
CA GLY A 43 14.70 -2.53 14.59
C GLY A 43 13.85 -2.13 13.39
N LEU A 44 12.72 -1.41 13.58
CA LEU A 44 11.83 -1.03 12.47
C LEU A 44 12.54 -0.20 11.40
N HIS A 45 13.60 0.54 11.78
CA HIS A 45 14.40 1.38 10.89
C HIS A 45 15.28 0.59 9.91
N ASN A 46 15.49 -0.72 10.13
CA ASN A 46 16.47 -1.52 9.37
C ASN A 46 15.94 -2.93 9.05
N LEU A 47 14.67 -3.06 8.72
CA LEU A 47 14.07 -4.36 8.37
C LEU A 47 14.76 -4.98 7.15
N LYS A 48 15.15 -6.24 7.28
CA LYS A 48 15.61 -7.10 6.17
C LYS A 48 14.50 -8.10 5.85
N HIS A 49 14.30 -8.35 4.57
CA HIS A 49 13.19 -9.17 4.08
C HIS A 49 13.73 -10.46 3.49
N GLN A 50 13.32 -11.58 4.03
CA GLN A 50 13.68 -12.91 3.58
C GLN A 50 12.46 -13.68 3.12
N VAL A 51 12.50 -14.21 1.89
CA VAL A 51 11.47 -15.14 1.40
C VAL A 51 11.76 -16.50 2.02
N THR A 52 10.79 -17.02 2.78
CA THR A 52 10.87 -18.34 3.44
C THR A 52 10.11 -19.42 2.68
N ALA A 53 9.10 -19.01 1.90
CA ALA A 53 8.37 -19.92 1.01
C ALA A 53 7.89 -19.18 -0.24
N SER A 54 7.82 -19.90 -1.37
CA SER A 54 7.29 -19.35 -2.61
C SER A 54 6.59 -20.42 -3.45
N LYS A 55 5.57 -19.99 -4.22
CA LYS A 55 4.85 -20.82 -5.19
C LYS A 55 4.38 -19.96 -6.35
N VAL A 56 4.41 -20.50 -7.56
CA VAL A 56 3.94 -19.85 -8.78
C VAL A 56 2.82 -20.70 -9.38
N ILE A 57 1.75 -20.05 -9.82
CA ILE A 57 0.62 -20.65 -10.52
C ILE A 57 0.35 -19.87 -11.80
N ASN A 58 0.29 -20.57 -12.92
CA ASN A 58 -0.20 -20.02 -14.17
C ASN A 58 -1.71 -20.25 -14.26
N ARG A 59 -2.50 -19.20 -14.30
CA ARG A 59 -3.96 -19.26 -14.45
C ARG A 59 -4.33 -19.49 -15.91
N LYS A 60 -5.49 -20.10 -16.15
CA LYS A 60 -5.99 -20.39 -17.50
C LYS A 60 -6.27 -19.13 -18.32
N ASP A 61 -6.64 -18.03 -17.67
CA ASP A 61 -6.84 -16.70 -18.27
C ASP A 61 -5.52 -15.99 -18.65
N GLY A 62 -4.37 -16.65 -18.34
CA GLY A 62 -3.02 -16.17 -18.64
C GLY A 62 -2.43 -15.23 -17.58
N ALA A 63 -3.13 -14.97 -16.47
CA ALA A 63 -2.52 -14.32 -15.34
C ALA A 63 -1.54 -15.25 -14.63
N ILE A 64 -0.49 -14.68 -14.04
CA ILE A 64 0.50 -15.40 -13.24
C ILE A 64 0.33 -14.99 -11.78
N VAL A 65 0.12 -15.99 -10.91
CA VAL A 65 -0.04 -15.77 -9.47
C VAL A 65 1.19 -16.29 -8.74
N LEU A 66 1.79 -15.39 -7.94
CA LEU A 66 2.98 -15.70 -7.15
C LEU A 66 2.61 -15.57 -5.66
N PHE A 67 2.86 -16.64 -4.92
CA PHE A 67 2.68 -16.67 -3.48
C PHE A 67 4.05 -16.57 -2.82
N TYR A 68 4.16 -15.72 -1.81
CA TYR A 68 5.36 -15.61 -0.99
C TYR A 68 4.99 -15.56 0.49
N THR A 69 5.77 -16.26 1.30
CA THR A 69 5.88 -15.97 2.74
C THR A 69 7.20 -15.24 2.94
N VAL A 70 7.10 -14.04 3.52
CA VAL A 70 8.27 -13.18 3.76
C VAL A 70 8.39 -12.90 5.24
N GLU A 71 9.53 -13.22 5.82
CA GLU A 71 9.90 -12.74 7.17
C GLU A 71 10.67 -11.43 7.04
N SER A 72 10.30 -10.46 7.88
CA SER A 72 10.92 -9.13 7.91
C SER A 72 11.39 -8.85 9.33
N GLN A 73 12.71 -8.88 9.53
CA GLN A 73 13.37 -8.69 10.81
C GLN A 73 14.64 -7.86 10.63
N ALA A 74 14.94 -7.00 11.58
CA ALA A 74 16.22 -6.31 11.63
C ALA A 74 17.34 -7.26 12.11
N PRO A 75 18.60 -7.03 11.78
CA PRO A 75 19.72 -7.81 12.32
C PRO A 75 19.92 -7.59 13.82
N ASN A 76 19.51 -6.46 14.35
CA ASN A 76 19.60 -6.06 15.74
C ASN A 76 18.68 -4.87 16.02
N GLY A 77 18.46 -4.55 17.29
CA GLY A 77 17.86 -3.28 17.71
C GLY A 77 18.85 -2.13 17.68
N ALA A 78 18.36 -0.92 17.90
CA ALA A 78 19.19 0.27 17.99
C ALA A 78 18.71 1.23 19.08
N LYS A 79 19.55 2.20 19.41
CA LYS A 79 19.20 3.38 20.23
C LYS A 79 19.36 4.63 19.40
N ILE A 80 18.38 5.53 19.47
CA ILE A 80 18.52 6.86 18.92
C ILE A 80 19.22 7.76 19.95
N LEU A 81 20.25 8.45 19.51
CA LEU A 81 20.95 9.47 20.31
C LEU A 81 20.51 10.84 19.83
N GLY A 82 20.00 11.64 20.76
CA GLY A 82 19.34 12.92 20.50
C GLY A 82 17.90 12.87 20.97
N GLY A 83 16.94 13.04 20.11
CA GLY A 83 15.52 12.99 20.44
C GLY A 83 14.65 13.79 19.48
N THR A 84 13.37 13.90 19.81
CA THR A 84 12.38 14.53 18.93
C THR A 84 12.59 16.03 18.77
N SER A 85 13.07 16.72 19.81
CA SER A 85 13.27 18.17 19.82
C SER A 85 14.73 18.60 19.69
N SER A 86 15.68 17.64 19.66
CA SER A 86 17.10 17.96 19.53
C SER A 86 17.49 18.28 18.10
N GLY A 87 18.68 18.84 17.92
CA GLY A 87 19.30 19.00 16.61
C GLY A 87 19.55 17.67 15.89
N LYS A 88 20.73 17.49 15.32
CA LYS A 88 21.10 16.26 14.59
C LYS A 88 21.03 15.02 15.48
N ASN A 89 20.34 13.99 15.00
CA ASN A 89 20.30 12.67 15.65
C ASN A 89 21.36 11.73 15.08
N SER A 90 21.67 10.69 15.85
CA SER A 90 22.44 9.55 15.37
C SER A 90 21.83 8.23 15.88
N ILE A 91 22.06 7.15 15.13
CA ILE A 91 21.59 5.81 15.47
C ILE A 91 22.80 5.01 15.97
N LYS A 92 22.67 4.44 17.16
CA LYS A 92 23.62 3.48 17.71
C LYS A 92 23.03 2.09 17.56
N GLU A 93 23.51 1.34 16.60
CA GLU A 93 23.15 -0.07 16.39
C GLU A 93 23.68 -0.92 17.56
N LEU A 94 22.87 -1.85 18.06
CA LEU A 94 23.21 -2.77 19.15
C LEU A 94 23.76 -4.09 18.58
N THR A 95 24.84 -4.02 17.81
CA THR A 95 25.43 -5.15 17.08
C THR A 95 25.95 -6.27 17.98
N GLU A 96 26.24 -5.96 19.24
CA GLU A 96 26.61 -6.95 20.26
C GLU A 96 25.44 -7.84 20.71
N LYS A 97 24.22 -7.51 20.32
CA LYS A 97 23.00 -8.24 20.61
C LYS A 97 22.21 -8.50 19.32
N PRO A 98 22.69 -9.38 18.45
CA PRO A 98 21.97 -9.71 17.22
C PRO A 98 20.60 -10.34 17.56
N PHE A 99 19.59 -10.06 16.70
CA PHE A 99 18.26 -10.63 16.86
C PHE A 99 18.24 -12.13 16.55
N GLY A 100 17.51 -12.87 17.38
CA GLY A 100 17.18 -14.27 17.20
C GLY A 100 15.71 -14.47 16.80
N GLU A 101 15.25 -15.71 16.88
CA GLU A 101 13.88 -16.08 16.47
C GLU A 101 12.77 -15.42 17.30
N ASP A 102 13.02 -15.18 18.59
CA ASP A 102 12.04 -14.61 19.54
C ASP A 102 12.02 -13.07 19.51
N ASP A 103 12.98 -12.45 18.81
CA ASP A 103 13.02 -11.01 18.66
C ASP A 103 11.95 -10.54 17.65
N PHE A 104 11.68 -9.23 17.66
CA PHE A 104 10.61 -8.67 16.86
C PHE A 104 10.77 -8.99 15.37
N LYS A 105 9.73 -9.56 14.79
CA LYS A 105 9.62 -9.80 13.35
C LYS A 105 8.19 -9.73 12.83
N PHE A 106 8.06 -9.40 11.57
CA PHE A 106 6.83 -9.58 10.81
C PHE A 106 6.90 -10.86 9.98
N THR A 107 5.76 -11.52 9.85
CA THR A 107 5.53 -12.56 8.84
C THR A 107 4.43 -12.07 7.90
N THR A 108 4.75 -12.01 6.62
CA THR A 108 3.83 -11.53 5.58
C THR A 108 3.55 -12.62 4.56
N ASN A 109 2.29 -12.99 4.39
CA ASN A 109 1.84 -13.83 3.29
C ASN A 109 1.36 -12.92 2.16
N GLN A 110 2.04 -12.97 1.02
CA GLN A 110 1.78 -12.14 -0.15
C GLN A 110 1.24 -12.97 -1.29
N VAL A 111 0.23 -12.45 -1.97
CA VAL A 111 -0.26 -12.95 -3.25
C VAL A 111 -0.09 -11.84 -4.28
N TRP A 112 0.81 -12.05 -5.21
CA TRP A 112 1.01 -11.17 -6.35
C TRP A 112 0.34 -11.78 -7.57
N THR A 113 -0.49 -11.01 -8.26
CA THR A 113 -1.10 -11.43 -9.53
C THR A 113 -0.63 -10.49 -10.62
N VAL A 114 0.04 -11.04 -11.63
CA VAL A 114 0.46 -10.30 -12.83
C VAL A 114 -0.55 -10.62 -13.94
N TYR A 115 -1.27 -9.61 -14.39
CA TYR A 115 -2.31 -9.72 -15.40
C TYR A 115 -1.77 -9.44 -16.81
N ARG A 116 -2.48 -9.89 -17.84
CA ARG A 116 -2.09 -9.74 -19.25
C ARG A 116 -2.05 -8.27 -19.72
N ASP A 117 -2.85 -7.40 -19.11
CA ASP A 117 -2.86 -5.96 -19.39
C ASP A 117 -1.69 -5.20 -18.76
N GLY A 118 -0.77 -5.90 -18.11
CA GLY A 118 0.35 -5.33 -17.38
C GLY A 118 0.01 -4.84 -15.98
N SER A 119 -1.25 -4.98 -15.53
CA SER A 119 -1.61 -4.72 -14.13
C SER A 119 -0.95 -5.75 -13.22
N ILE A 120 -0.52 -5.29 -12.04
CA ILE A 120 0.06 -6.13 -10.98
C ILE A 120 -0.72 -5.86 -9.71
N GLU A 121 -1.33 -6.88 -9.13
CA GLU A 121 -2.05 -6.77 -7.86
C GLU A 121 -1.25 -7.41 -6.74
N LEU A 122 -1.17 -6.74 -5.59
CA LEU A 122 -0.73 -7.31 -4.32
C LEU A 122 -1.93 -7.44 -3.38
N GLN A 123 -2.04 -8.63 -2.78
CA GLN A 123 -2.84 -8.88 -1.58
C GLN A 123 -1.90 -9.46 -0.52
N ALA A 124 -1.86 -8.84 0.65
CA ALA A 124 -0.95 -9.27 1.70
C ALA A 124 -1.63 -9.34 3.06
N SER A 125 -1.35 -10.41 3.81
CA SER A 125 -1.69 -10.56 5.22
C SER A 125 -0.41 -10.46 6.04
N ILE A 126 -0.38 -9.51 6.97
CA ILE A 126 0.78 -9.16 7.78
C ILE A 126 0.48 -9.51 9.23
N THR A 127 1.37 -10.24 9.88
CA THR A 127 1.31 -10.56 11.31
C THR A 127 2.67 -10.28 11.95
N SER A 128 2.72 -10.17 13.28
CA SER A 128 3.97 -10.12 14.02
C SER A 128 3.92 -10.98 15.28
N ASN A 129 5.08 -11.27 15.84
CA ASN A 129 5.20 -11.95 17.13
C ASN A 129 4.99 -11.01 18.34
N ARG A 130 4.78 -9.70 18.12
CA ARG A 130 4.43 -8.70 19.17
C ARG A 130 3.20 -7.89 18.77
N PRO A 131 2.00 -8.47 18.77
CA PRO A 131 0.80 -7.87 18.18
C PRO A 131 0.35 -6.57 18.87
N SER A 132 0.75 -6.32 20.12
CA SER A 132 0.42 -5.09 20.87
C SER A 132 1.39 -3.93 20.65
N LEU A 133 2.47 -4.11 19.88
CA LEU A 133 3.41 -3.03 19.58
C LEU A 133 2.70 -1.96 18.74
N VAL A 134 2.80 -0.71 19.20
CA VAL A 134 2.31 0.44 18.44
C VAL A 134 3.33 0.79 17.35
N LEU A 135 2.90 0.73 16.11
CA LEU A 135 3.72 1.07 14.94
C LEU A 135 3.49 2.52 14.52
N PRO A 136 4.50 3.22 13.97
CA PRO A 136 4.30 4.55 13.40
C PRO A 136 3.45 4.52 12.13
N ARG A 137 3.62 3.48 11.31
CA ARG A 137 2.85 3.15 10.11
C ARG A 137 2.94 1.66 9.84
N LEU A 138 2.12 1.16 8.94
CA LEU A 138 2.24 -0.19 8.42
C LEU A 138 1.79 -0.22 6.95
N GLY A 139 2.69 -0.57 6.06
CA GLY A 139 2.40 -0.62 4.63
C GLY A 139 3.59 -1.05 3.80
N TYR A 140 3.67 -0.50 2.62
CA TYR A 140 4.76 -0.76 1.68
C TYR A 140 5.40 0.55 1.22
N VAL A 141 6.73 0.56 1.16
CA VAL A 141 7.51 1.65 0.59
C VAL A 141 8.20 1.17 -0.68
N MET A 142 8.29 2.04 -1.68
CA MET A 142 9.04 1.82 -2.90
C MET A 142 9.72 3.11 -3.35
N LYS A 143 10.71 2.98 -4.26
CA LYS A 143 11.29 4.15 -4.92
C LYS A 143 10.83 4.22 -6.36
N VAL A 144 10.39 5.41 -6.75
CA VAL A 144 10.00 5.74 -8.12
C VAL A 144 10.95 6.84 -8.63
N PRO A 145 11.47 6.73 -9.87
CA PRO A 145 12.43 7.69 -10.40
C PRO A 145 11.96 9.15 -10.30
N GLN A 146 12.85 10.06 -9.95
CA GLN A 146 12.59 11.49 -9.73
C GLN A 146 11.84 12.18 -10.89
N ARG A 147 12.01 11.69 -12.13
CA ARG A 147 11.32 12.26 -13.31
C ARG A 147 9.80 12.20 -13.25
N TYR A 148 9.23 11.30 -12.45
CA TYR A 148 7.79 11.20 -12.21
C TYR A 148 7.40 12.11 -11.04
N GLU A 149 7.53 13.40 -11.27
CA GLU A 149 7.40 14.43 -10.23
C GLU A 149 5.97 14.88 -9.95
N ASN A 150 5.01 14.63 -10.87
CA ASN A 150 3.61 14.98 -10.66
C ASN A 150 2.95 13.93 -9.77
N TYR A 151 2.42 14.37 -8.64
CA TYR A 151 1.70 13.55 -7.70
C TYR A 151 0.21 13.90 -7.73
N THR A 152 -0.60 12.98 -8.23
CA THR A 152 -2.07 13.13 -8.28
C THR A 152 -2.69 12.02 -7.42
N TYR A 153 -3.65 12.35 -6.58
CA TYR A 153 -4.31 11.36 -5.74
C TYR A 153 -5.80 11.68 -5.53
N TYR A 154 -6.61 10.63 -5.36
CA TYR A 154 -8.00 10.72 -4.94
C TYR A 154 -8.11 10.30 -3.49
N GLY A 155 -8.18 11.25 -2.59
CA GLY A 155 -8.15 11.07 -1.14
C GLY A 155 -8.38 12.37 -0.41
N ARG A 156 -8.03 12.43 0.88
CA ARG A 156 -8.14 13.66 1.67
C ARG A 156 -6.98 14.60 1.42
N GLY A 157 -7.31 15.85 1.20
CA GLY A 157 -6.34 16.90 0.95
C GLY A 157 -6.97 18.29 0.89
N PRO A 158 -6.24 19.30 0.38
CA PRO A 158 -4.89 19.23 -0.22
C PRO A 158 -3.74 19.16 0.81
N ILE A 159 -3.96 19.52 2.05
CA ILE A 159 -2.93 19.56 3.09
C ILE A 159 -2.70 18.16 3.67
N GLY A 160 -1.47 17.83 4.03
CA GLY A 160 -1.10 16.59 4.69
C GLY A 160 -1.96 16.35 5.94
N ASN A 161 -2.48 15.14 6.10
CA ASN A 161 -3.43 14.81 7.14
C ASN A 161 -3.17 13.40 7.70
N TYR A 162 -3.68 13.13 8.90
CA TYR A 162 -3.44 11.93 9.68
C TYR A 162 -4.75 11.49 10.36
N PRO A 163 -4.88 10.28 10.89
CA PRO A 163 -6.13 9.79 11.49
C PRO A 163 -6.77 10.77 12.47
N ASP A 164 -5.98 11.41 13.32
CA ASP A 164 -6.40 12.36 14.35
C ASP A 164 -6.45 13.83 13.88
N ARG A 165 -6.16 14.12 12.62
CA ARG A 165 -6.22 15.48 12.03
C ARG A 165 -6.57 15.47 10.55
N LYS A 166 -7.75 14.97 10.22
CA LYS A 166 -8.26 14.89 8.84
C LYS A 166 -9.66 15.46 8.62
N VAL A 167 -10.36 15.87 9.68
CA VAL A 167 -11.77 16.31 9.61
C VAL A 167 -11.95 17.52 8.69
N GLY A 168 -10.99 18.44 8.67
CA GLY A 168 -11.03 19.62 7.81
C GLY A 168 -10.55 19.40 6.36
N GLN A 169 -10.25 18.15 5.96
CA GLN A 169 -9.77 17.83 4.61
C GLN A 169 -10.86 17.11 3.82
N PHE A 170 -11.04 17.51 2.56
CA PHE A 170 -12.07 16.96 1.67
C PHE A 170 -11.51 15.82 0.82
N ILE A 171 -12.40 14.87 0.47
CA ILE A 171 -12.07 13.76 -0.42
C ILE A 171 -12.35 14.23 -1.85
N GLU A 172 -11.28 14.53 -2.57
CA GLU A 172 -11.30 15.02 -3.95
C GLU A 172 -10.10 14.49 -4.72
N ILE A 173 -10.02 14.80 -6.01
CA ILE A 173 -8.81 14.59 -6.81
C ILE A 173 -7.91 15.81 -6.62
N HIS A 174 -6.79 15.59 -5.97
CA HIS A 174 -5.77 16.59 -5.74
C HIS A 174 -4.61 16.40 -6.71
N LYS A 175 -4.12 17.50 -7.27
CA LYS A 175 -2.95 17.55 -8.15
C LYS A 175 -1.87 18.38 -7.49
N SER A 176 -0.68 17.84 -7.40
CA SER A 176 0.47 18.46 -6.76
C SER A 176 1.76 17.94 -7.40
N THR A 177 2.90 18.33 -6.86
CA THR A 177 4.19 17.70 -7.16
C THR A 177 4.73 17.00 -5.92
N VAL A 178 5.67 16.08 -6.10
CA VAL A 178 6.37 15.43 -4.98
C VAL A 178 7.12 16.48 -4.14
N ALA A 179 7.69 17.50 -4.77
CA ALA A 179 8.38 18.58 -4.08
C ALA A 179 7.45 19.39 -3.17
N ASP A 180 6.21 19.62 -3.58
CA ASP A 180 5.22 20.37 -2.80
C ASP A 180 4.70 19.61 -1.58
N GLN A 181 4.98 18.30 -1.49
CA GLN A 181 4.64 17.50 -0.31
C GLN A 181 5.60 17.76 0.86
N PHE A 182 6.76 18.34 0.58
CA PHE A 182 7.74 18.67 1.61
C PHE A 182 7.38 19.99 2.30
N VAL A 183 7.17 19.92 3.62
CA VAL A 183 6.96 21.08 4.47
C VAL A 183 8.27 21.44 5.17
N ASN A 184 8.72 22.67 5.01
CA ASN A 184 9.99 23.13 5.56
C ASN A 184 9.90 23.38 7.08
N PHE A 185 9.69 22.31 7.86
CA PHE A 185 9.76 22.40 9.31
C PHE A 185 11.19 22.71 9.79
N PRO A 186 11.36 23.48 10.89
CA PRO A 186 12.68 23.75 11.46
C PRO A 186 13.53 22.51 11.71
N LYS A 187 12.88 21.40 12.13
CA LYS A 187 13.44 20.04 12.17
C LYS A 187 12.62 19.15 11.26
N PRO A 188 13.26 18.46 10.29
CA PRO A 188 12.56 17.48 9.46
C PRO A 188 11.87 16.40 10.30
N GLN A 189 10.64 16.07 9.94
CA GLN A 189 9.79 15.10 10.61
C GLN A 189 8.81 14.51 9.60
N ASP A 190 7.96 13.56 9.99
CA ASP A 190 6.95 12.98 9.10
C ASP A 190 5.99 14.05 8.58
N MET A 191 5.68 13.98 7.28
CA MET A 191 4.86 14.95 6.57
C MET A 191 4.29 14.38 5.28
N GLY A 192 3.37 15.10 4.65
CA GLY A 192 2.85 14.76 3.31
C GLY A 192 1.99 13.49 3.28
N ASN A 193 1.52 13.02 4.43
CA ASN A 193 0.58 11.90 4.47
C ASN A 193 -0.81 12.36 4.05
N HIS A 194 -1.52 11.53 3.28
CA HIS A 194 -2.92 11.71 2.87
C HIS A 194 -3.73 10.48 3.20
N GLU A 195 -4.82 10.69 3.94
CA GLU A 195 -5.73 9.65 4.38
C GLU A 195 -6.85 9.36 3.37
N ASP A 196 -7.48 8.21 3.54
CA ASP A 196 -8.65 7.80 2.75
C ASP A 196 -8.38 7.81 1.22
N VAL A 197 -7.17 7.44 0.78
CA VAL A 197 -6.78 7.43 -0.63
C VAL A 197 -7.35 6.20 -1.33
N ARG A 198 -8.02 6.41 -2.48
CA ARG A 198 -8.54 5.36 -3.35
C ARG A 198 -7.56 5.01 -4.45
N TRP A 199 -6.83 6.01 -4.94
CA TRP A 199 -5.73 5.82 -5.88
C TRP A 199 -4.78 7.02 -5.81
N CYS A 200 -3.52 6.78 -6.15
CA CYS A 200 -2.54 7.82 -6.40
C CYS A 200 -1.70 7.49 -7.63
N ALA A 201 -1.14 8.50 -8.26
CA ALA A 201 -0.33 8.37 -9.45
C ALA A 201 0.91 9.25 -9.37
N LEU A 202 2.01 8.73 -9.92
CA LEU A 202 3.23 9.48 -10.17
C LEU A 202 3.46 9.51 -11.67
N THR A 203 3.50 10.72 -12.26
CA THR A 203 3.63 10.92 -13.70
C THR A 203 4.69 11.96 -14.03
N ASP A 204 5.25 11.86 -15.24
CA ASP A 204 6.11 12.88 -15.82
C ASP A 204 5.28 14.03 -16.45
N LYS A 205 5.97 15.00 -17.05
CA LYS A 205 5.34 16.15 -17.73
C LYS A 205 4.47 15.76 -18.94
N ALA A 206 4.71 14.58 -19.52
CA ALA A 206 3.91 14.03 -20.62
C ALA A 206 2.72 13.19 -20.15
N GLY A 207 2.52 13.04 -18.83
CA GLY A 207 1.48 12.21 -18.24
C GLY A 207 1.79 10.71 -18.26
N LYS A 208 3.02 10.31 -18.64
CA LYS A 208 3.48 8.93 -18.53
C LYS A 208 3.90 8.62 -17.11
N GLY A 209 3.71 7.38 -16.66
CA GLY A 209 4.10 6.96 -15.32
C GLY A 209 3.26 5.80 -14.81
N VAL A 210 2.91 5.83 -13.56
CA VAL A 210 2.28 4.72 -12.84
C VAL A 210 1.14 5.21 -11.96
N ILE A 211 0.06 4.42 -11.90
CA ILE A 211 -1.05 4.59 -10.96
C ILE A 211 -1.11 3.41 -10.00
N PHE A 212 -1.35 3.70 -8.75
CA PHE A 212 -1.56 2.75 -7.65
C PHE A 212 -3.00 2.87 -7.17
N ILE A 213 -3.74 1.77 -7.21
CA ILE A 213 -5.16 1.72 -6.92
C ILE A 213 -5.36 0.89 -5.66
N ALA A 214 -5.96 1.46 -4.63
CA ALA A 214 -6.26 0.76 -3.39
C ALA A 214 -7.38 -0.28 -3.61
N THR A 215 -7.21 -1.49 -3.10
CA THR A 215 -8.31 -2.47 -3.03
C THR A 215 -9.27 -2.16 -1.89
N ASN A 216 -8.78 -1.41 -0.91
CA ASN A 216 -9.52 -0.72 0.14
C ASN A 216 -8.96 0.72 0.20
N ARG A 217 -9.18 1.45 1.27
CA ARG A 217 -8.56 2.78 1.45
C ARG A 217 -7.14 2.62 1.96
N LEU A 218 -6.25 3.50 1.50
CA LEU A 218 -4.85 3.59 1.95
C LEU A 218 -4.57 4.97 2.52
N SER A 219 -3.52 5.05 3.31
CA SER A 219 -2.79 6.28 3.58
C SER A 219 -1.59 6.33 2.63
N THR A 220 -1.30 7.48 2.03
CA THR A 220 -0.18 7.58 1.08
C THR A 220 0.66 8.80 1.34
N SER A 221 1.96 8.69 1.12
CA SER A 221 2.87 9.84 1.08
C SER A 221 3.93 9.66 0.00
N ALA A 222 4.33 10.76 -0.63
CA ALA A 222 5.32 10.78 -1.69
C ALA A 222 6.36 11.88 -1.38
N LEU A 223 7.56 11.49 -0.95
CA LEU A 223 8.63 12.41 -0.54
C LEU A 223 9.94 12.04 -1.21
N GLN A 224 10.81 13.01 -1.42
CA GLN A 224 12.18 12.80 -1.95
C GLN A 224 13.20 12.40 -0.88
N TYR A 225 12.75 12.15 0.34
CA TYR A 225 13.57 11.79 1.49
C TYR A 225 12.99 10.57 2.18
N SER A 226 13.86 9.68 2.64
CA SER A 226 13.45 8.56 3.49
C SER A 226 13.13 9.04 4.91
N ALA A 227 12.42 8.21 5.67
CA ALA A 227 12.20 8.46 7.10
C ALA A 227 13.54 8.66 7.85
N LEU A 228 14.56 7.87 7.51
CA LEU A 228 15.88 7.98 8.15
C LEU A 228 16.61 9.27 7.79
N ASP A 229 16.53 9.73 6.54
CA ASP A 229 17.11 11.03 6.15
C ASP A 229 16.55 12.16 7.03
N MET A 230 15.23 12.16 7.21
CA MET A 230 14.54 13.17 8.04
C MET A 230 14.83 13.03 9.53
N ILE A 231 14.94 11.80 10.05
CA ILE A 231 15.29 11.55 11.47
C ILE A 231 16.69 12.06 11.79
N LEU A 232 17.66 11.77 10.90
CA LEU A 232 19.06 12.10 11.14
C LEU A 232 19.38 13.57 10.94
N ALA A 233 18.61 14.29 10.12
CA ALA A 233 18.77 15.72 9.92
C ALA A 233 18.23 16.53 11.11
N GLY A 234 19.05 17.42 11.65
CA GLY A 234 18.62 18.40 12.66
C GLY A 234 17.90 19.61 12.04
N HIS A 235 18.22 19.91 10.77
CA HIS A 235 17.66 21.02 10.00
C HIS A 235 17.51 20.65 8.52
N PRO A 236 16.60 21.29 7.77
CA PRO A 236 16.38 20.97 6.35
C PRO A 236 17.62 21.03 5.46
N TYR A 237 18.55 21.95 5.71
CA TYR A 237 19.79 22.07 4.94
C TYR A 237 20.76 20.90 5.14
N GLN A 238 20.49 20.01 6.10
CA GLN A 238 21.28 18.79 6.35
C GLN A 238 20.72 17.55 5.63
N LEU A 239 19.55 17.68 5.01
CA LEU A 239 18.98 16.63 4.19
C LEU A 239 19.89 16.36 2.97
N PRO A 240 19.94 15.12 2.48
CA PRO A 240 20.67 14.82 1.26
C PRO A 240 20.09 15.59 0.07
N LYS A 241 20.80 15.59 -1.05
CA LYS A 241 20.24 16.10 -2.30
C LYS A 241 18.96 15.32 -2.63
N ALA A 242 17.89 16.03 -2.99
CA ALA A 242 16.62 15.43 -3.43
C ALA A 242 16.86 14.45 -4.60
N GLY A 243 16.28 13.27 -4.49
CA GLY A 243 16.46 12.16 -5.43
C GLY A 243 15.13 11.54 -5.85
N ASP A 244 15.14 10.22 -6.00
CA ASP A 244 13.95 9.44 -6.30
C ASP A 244 12.87 9.59 -5.21
N THR A 245 11.63 9.40 -5.63
CA THR A 245 10.47 9.49 -4.74
C THR A 245 10.33 8.24 -3.89
N TYR A 246 10.33 8.37 -2.58
CA TYR A 246 9.85 7.36 -1.65
C TYR A 246 8.32 7.46 -1.60
N LEU A 247 7.66 6.51 -2.25
CA LEU A 247 6.20 6.39 -2.22
C LEU A 247 5.82 5.36 -1.16
N HIS A 248 5.01 5.80 -0.20
CA HIS A 248 4.39 4.93 0.79
C HIS A 248 2.95 4.64 0.40
N LEU A 249 2.58 3.37 0.45
CA LEU A 249 1.24 2.83 0.32
C LEU A 249 0.92 2.10 1.62
N ASP A 250 0.35 2.81 2.58
CA ASP A 250 0.13 2.29 3.93
C ASP A 250 -1.30 1.84 4.13
N LEU A 251 -1.47 0.72 4.81
CA LEU A 251 -2.76 0.33 5.36
C LEU A 251 -3.27 1.38 6.33
N ALA A 252 -2.37 1.86 7.20
CA ALA A 252 -2.67 2.88 8.19
C ALA A 252 -1.39 3.54 8.73
N VAL A 253 -1.54 4.74 9.24
CA VAL A 253 -0.51 5.52 9.91
C VAL A 253 -1.03 5.88 11.31
N THR A 254 -0.20 5.78 12.32
CA THR A 254 -0.55 6.22 13.69
C THR A 254 -0.69 7.75 13.72
N GLY A 255 -1.71 8.25 14.39
CA GLY A 255 -1.96 9.67 14.58
C GLY A 255 -0.75 10.44 15.14
N LEU A 256 -0.77 11.74 15.02
CA LEU A 256 0.32 12.62 15.48
C LEU A 256 0.23 12.98 16.98
N GLY A 257 -0.87 12.64 17.63
CA GLY A 257 -1.15 12.92 19.04
C GLY A 257 -2.21 14.00 19.22
N GLY A 258 -3.36 13.59 19.73
CA GLY A 258 -4.50 14.47 20.04
C GLY A 258 -4.39 15.15 21.41
N ASN A 259 -3.44 14.72 22.25
CA ASN A 259 -3.22 15.31 23.58
C ASN A 259 -2.25 16.47 23.48
N SER A 260 -2.73 17.67 23.73
CA SER A 260 -1.88 18.85 23.78
C SER A 260 -0.89 18.79 24.95
N CYS A 261 0.20 19.54 24.85
CA CYS A 261 1.22 19.66 25.88
C CYS A 261 1.97 18.37 26.27
N GLY A 262 2.02 17.39 25.38
CA GLY A 262 2.84 16.19 25.57
C GLY A 262 2.38 15.25 26.68
N GLN A 263 1.10 15.24 27.02
CA GLN A 263 0.52 14.42 28.11
C GLN A 263 0.18 12.98 27.70
N GLY A 264 0.53 12.53 26.50
CA GLY A 264 0.33 11.17 26.03
C GLY A 264 0.38 11.04 24.52
N GLY A 265 0.46 9.80 24.03
CA GLY A 265 0.39 9.49 22.61
C GLY A 265 -1.00 9.67 22.03
N PRO A 266 -1.20 9.37 20.74
CA PRO A 266 -2.50 9.35 20.09
C PRO A 266 -3.51 8.47 20.84
N LEU A 267 -4.80 8.76 20.66
CA LEU A 267 -5.86 7.91 21.22
C LEU A 267 -5.78 6.48 20.66
N MET A 268 -6.32 5.51 21.37
CA MET A 268 -6.20 4.09 21.01
C MET A 268 -6.69 3.78 19.59
N HIS A 269 -7.76 4.44 19.16
CA HIS A 269 -8.34 4.23 17.81
C HIS A 269 -7.53 4.90 16.69
N ASP A 270 -6.58 5.78 17.03
CA ASP A 270 -5.66 6.42 16.10
C ASP A 270 -4.29 5.74 16.07
N ARG A 271 -4.13 4.59 16.72
CA ARG A 271 -2.90 3.80 16.78
C ARG A 271 -2.94 2.63 15.82
N VAL A 272 -1.83 2.39 15.16
CA VAL A 272 -1.60 1.17 14.37
C VAL A 272 -0.90 0.15 15.24
N PHE A 273 -1.41 -1.07 15.26
CA PHE A 273 -0.82 -2.16 16.02
C PHE A 273 -0.21 -3.21 15.09
N ALA A 274 0.87 -3.85 15.56
CA ALA A 274 1.59 -4.90 14.81
C ALA A 274 0.85 -6.25 14.78
N GLY A 275 -0.47 -6.27 15.05
CA GLY A 275 -1.32 -7.46 15.03
C GLY A 275 -1.56 -8.00 13.62
N GLN A 276 -2.70 -8.67 13.44
CA GLN A 276 -3.08 -9.15 12.12
C GLN A 276 -3.67 -8.00 11.29
N ASN A 277 -3.09 -7.79 10.11
CA ASN A 277 -3.43 -6.70 9.19
C ASN A 277 -3.49 -7.21 7.76
N ASN A 278 -4.36 -6.63 6.93
CA ASN A 278 -4.46 -6.97 5.50
C ASN A 278 -4.37 -5.71 4.66
N ILE A 279 -3.58 -5.74 3.61
CA ILE A 279 -3.41 -4.64 2.66
C ILE A 279 -3.45 -5.17 1.23
N GLY A 280 -3.99 -4.38 0.31
CA GLY A 280 -3.97 -4.69 -1.11
C GLY A 280 -3.99 -3.44 -1.97
N PHE A 281 -3.31 -3.52 -3.11
CA PHE A 281 -3.31 -2.49 -4.13
C PHE A 281 -2.95 -3.05 -5.50
N ILE A 282 -3.33 -2.32 -6.54
CA ILE A 282 -3.04 -2.64 -7.93
C ILE A 282 -2.09 -1.59 -8.49
N ILE A 283 -1.08 -2.02 -9.22
CA ILE A 283 -0.11 -1.20 -9.94
C ILE A 283 -0.40 -1.34 -11.45
N ARG A 284 -0.50 -0.23 -12.17
CA ARG A 284 -0.64 -0.24 -13.63
C ARG A 284 -0.05 1.01 -14.28
N PRO A 285 0.17 1.01 -15.63
CA PRO A 285 0.61 2.22 -16.29
C PRO A 285 -0.42 3.34 -16.12
N ALA A 286 0.05 4.57 -15.94
CA ALA A 286 -0.82 5.75 -15.92
C ALA A 286 -1.44 5.96 -17.30
N ALA A 287 -2.70 6.43 -17.33
CA ALA A 287 -3.40 6.83 -18.53
C ALA A 287 -3.71 8.34 -18.47
N GLN A 288 -4.12 8.93 -19.59
CA GLN A 288 -4.50 10.34 -19.63
C GLN A 288 -5.64 10.67 -18.66
N ASP A 289 -6.63 9.79 -18.55
CA ASP A 289 -7.68 9.85 -17.55
C ASP A 289 -7.37 8.84 -16.43
N LEU A 290 -6.76 9.34 -15.36
CA LEU A 290 -6.40 8.54 -14.18
C LEU A 290 -7.64 7.99 -13.45
N SER A 291 -8.74 8.74 -13.44
CA SER A 291 -9.98 8.31 -12.77
C SER A 291 -10.62 7.15 -13.50
N ALA A 292 -10.67 7.20 -14.83
CA ALA A 292 -11.14 6.09 -15.65
C ALA A 292 -10.22 4.87 -15.50
N ALA A 293 -8.89 5.06 -15.54
CA ALA A 293 -7.91 4.00 -15.36
C ALA A 293 -8.06 3.30 -13.99
N ALA A 294 -8.42 4.04 -12.94
CA ALA A 294 -8.63 3.50 -11.60
C ALA A 294 -9.88 2.62 -11.48
N GLN A 295 -10.84 2.74 -12.39
CA GLN A 295 -12.11 2.00 -12.37
C GLN A 295 -12.08 0.74 -13.23
N VAL A 296 -11.07 0.57 -14.08
CA VAL A 296 -10.95 -0.61 -14.94
C VAL A 296 -10.49 -1.81 -14.11
N ALA A 297 -11.25 -2.91 -14.14
CA ALA A 297 -10.80 -4.17 -13.54
C ALA A 297 -9.53 -4.68 -14.26
N PRO A 298 -8.58 -5.32 -13.55
CA PRO A 298 -7.45 -5.96 -14.21
C PRO A 298 -7.93 -7.01 -15.22
N ALA A 299 -7.31 -7.03 -16.40
CA ALA A 299 -7.65 -8.01 -17.42
C ALA A 299 -7.09 -9.38 -17.04
N GLY A 300 -7.97 -10.23 -16.62
CA GLY A 300 -7.74 -11.57 -16.06
C GLY A 300 -8.89 -11.93 -15.14
N ASP A 301 -9.49 -10.97 -14.45
CA ASP A 301 -10.84 -11.09 -13.96
C ASP A 301 -11.77 -10.83 -15.13
N ILE A 302 -12.13 -11.91 -15.83
CA ILE A 302 -13.22 -11.87 -16.81
C ILE A 302 -14.48 -11.57 -15.98
N PRO A 303 -15.04 -10.35 -16.01
CA PRO A 303 -16.20 -10.08 -15.19
C PRO A 303 -17.36 -10.90 -15.68
N LEU A 304 -17.89 -11.77 -14.84
CA LEU A 304 -19.16 -12.41 -15.06
C LEU A 304 -20.26 -11.39 -14.72
N THR A 305 -20.94 -10.89 -15.73
CA THR A 305 -22.04 -9.95 -15.56
C THR A 305 -23.35 -10.72 -15.43
N ILE A 306 -24.12 -10.43 -14.39
CA ILE A 306 -25.46 -10.97 -14.16
C ILE A 306 -26.44 -9.80 -14.27
N THR A 307 -27.27 -9.81 -15.30
CA THR A 307 -28.27 -8.77 -15.53
C THR A 307 -29.68 -9.34 -15.42
N ARG A 308 -30.56 -8.71 -14.64
CA ARG A 308 -31.98 -9.05 -14.58
C ARG A 308 -32.79 -8.03 -15.33
N GLY A 309 -33.46 -8.46 -16.40
CA GLY A 309 -34.39 -7.64 -17.17
C GLY A 309 -35.71 -7.39 -16.43
N ARG A 310 -36.47 -6.40 -16.89
CA ARG A 310 -37.79 -6.05 -16.34
C ARG A 310 -38.80 -7.19 -16.47
N THR A 311 -38.58 -8.09 -17.43
CA THR A 311 -39.44 -9.29 -17.66
C THR A 311 -39.13 -10.44 -16.68
N GLY A 312 -38.18 -10.27 -15.77
CA GLY A 312 -37.72 -11.30 -14.83
C GLY A 312 -36.75 -12.31 -15.45
N MET A 313 -36.28 -12.08 -16.67
CA MET A 313 -35.21 -12.88 -17.29
C MET A 313 -33.86 -12.45 -16.75
N VAL A 314 -32.99 -13.41 -16.46
CA VAL A 314 -31.60 -13.18 -16.05
C VAL A 314 -30.68 -13.60 -17.18
N GLU A 315 -29.83 -12.69 -17.60
CA GLU A 315 -28.78 -12.90 -18.60
C GLU A 315 -27.43 -12.95 -17.90
N LEU A 316 -26.60 -13.92 -18.29
CA LEU A 316 -25.22 -14.08 -17.87
C LEU A 316 -24.35 -13.76 -19.07
N SER A 317 -23.38 -12.89 -18.90
CA SER A 317 -22.46 -12.51 -19.98
C SER A 317 -21.03 -12.34 -19.49
N SER A 318 -20.10 -12.52 -20.39
CA SER A 318 -18.67 -12.30 -20.22
C SER A 318 -18.11 -11.56 -21.42
N ILE A 319 -17.04 -10.79 -21.22
CA ILE A 319 -16.24 -10.20 -22.31
C ILE A 319 -15.57 -11.31 -23.11
N ASP A 320 -15.15 -12.40 -22.44
CA ASP A 320 -14.66 -13.59 -23.12
C ASP A 320 -15.83 -14.43 -23.62
N LYS A 321 -16.04 -14.39 -24.95
CA LYS A 321 -17.13 -15.11 -25.61
C LYS A 321 -16.93 -16.62 -25.62
N ASP A 322 -15.70 -17.10 -25.38
CA ASP A 322 -15.35 -18.51 -25.36
C ASP A 322 -15.41 -19.10 -23.94
N ALA A 323 -15.61 -18.25 -22.92
CA ALA A 323 -15.72 -18.71 -21.55
C ALA A 323 -17.03 -19.42 -21.27
N ALA A 324 -16.97 -20.70 -20.89
CA ALA A 324 -18.13 -21.46 -20.47
C ALA A 324 -18.60 -20.97 -19.08
N ILE A 325 -19.85 -20.51 -18.98
CA ILE A 325 -20.47 -20.06 -17.74
C ILE A 325 -21.33 -21.17 -17.16
N LEU A 326 -21.10 -21.48 -15.89
CA LEU A 326 -21.93 -22.39 -15.10
C LEU A 326 -22.80 -21.60 -14.13
N TYR A 327 -23.98 -22.10 -13.83
CA TYR A 327 -24.86 -21.47 -12.83
C TYR A 327 -25.69 -22.47 -12.03
N THR A 328 -26.18 -22.02 -10.88
CA THR A 328 -27.20 -22.68 -10.08
C THR A 328 -28.32 -21.71 -9.73
N ILE A 329 -29.52 -22.24 -9.49
CA ILE A 329 -30.67 -21.48 -9.01
C ILE A 329 -30.98 -21.92 -7.57
N ASN A 330 -31.27 -20.97 -6.69
CA ASN A 330 -31.69 -21.19 -5.30
C ASN A 330 -30.78 -22.17 -4.53
N LYS A 331 -29.43 -22.02 -4.69
CA LYS A 331 -28.41 -22.88 -4.08
C LYS A 331 -28.55 -24.37 -4.48
N GLY A 332 -29.11 -24.65 -5.66
CA GLY A 332 -29.21 -26.00 -6.18
C GLY A 332 -27.87 -26.72 -6.27
N LYS A 333 -27.86 -28.04 -6.03
CA LYS A 333 -26.64 -28.87 -6.00
C LYS A 333 -26.03 -29.16 -7.37
N LYS A 334 -26.83 -29.05 -8.45
CA LYS A 334 -26.35 -29.33 -9.82
C LYS A 334 -26.15 -28.03 -10.58
N ALA A 335 -24.92 -27.77 -10.99
CA ALA A 335 -24.58 -26.69 -11.90
C ALA A 335 -25.11 -27.03 -13.32
N LYS A 336 -25.59 -26.00 -14.02
CA LYS A 336 -25.98 -26.05 -15.44
C LYS A 336 -25.05 -25.15 -16.23
N GLN A 337 -24.77 -25.49 -17.48
CA GLN A 337 -24.08 -24.59 -18.38
C GLN A 337 -25.07 -23.53 -18.90
N TYR A 338 -24.66 -22.28 -18.93
CA TYR A 338 -25.46 -21.19 -19.46
C TYR A 338 -25.40 -21.19 -20.99
N THR A 339 -26.57 -21.23 -21.62
CA THR A 339 -26.73 -21.19 -23.07
C THR A 339 -27.80 -20.20 -23.52
N GLU A 340 -28.73 -19.84 -22.61
CA GLU A 340 -29.85 -18.97 -22.89
C GLU A 340 -30.31 -18.23 -21.61
N PRO A 341 -31.06 -17.10 -21.72
CA PRO A 341 -31.56 -16.36 -20.57
C PRO A 341 -32.40 -17.21 -19.61
N ILE A 342 -32.15 -17.07 -18.31
CA ILE A 342 -32.78 -17.86 -17.24
C ILE A 342 -34.06 -17.16 -16.78
N SER A 343 -35.21 -17.87 -16.78
CA SER A 343 -36.43 -17.34 -16.24
C SER A 343 -36.41 -17.32 -14.71
N MET A 344 -36.46 -16.12 -14.13
CA MET A 344 -36.53 -15.87 -12.69
C MET A 344 -37.78 -15.00 -12.34
N ARG A 345 -38.87 -15.23 -13.08
CA ARG A 345 -40.15 -14.44 -12.91
C ARG A 345 -40.72 -14.59 -11.51
N ASP A 346 -40.62 -15.79 -10.94
CA ASP A 346 -41.10 -16.11 -9.61
C ASP A 346 -40.12 -15.74 -8.48
N GLY A 347 -39.05 -15.02 -8.81
CA GLY A 347 -37.99 -14.65 -7.87
C GLY A 347 -36.97 -15.76 -7.67
N GLY A 348 -36.03 -15.57 -6.73
CA GLY A 348 -34.96 -16.50 -6.40
C GLY A 348 -33.57 -15.90 -6.57
N THR A 349 -32.56 -16.76 -6.41
CA THR A 349 -31.13 -16.39 -6.49
C THR A 349 -30.46 -17.18 -7.60
N VAL A 350 -29.75 -16.49 -8.50
CA VAL A 350 -28.83 -17.10 -9.47
C VAL A 350 -27.40 -16.92 -8.94
N THR A 351 -26.66 -18.00 -8.83
CA THR A 351 -25.22 -18.00 -8.57
C THR A 351 -24.53 -18.52 -9.81
N ALA A 352 -23.58 -17.77 -10.36
CA ALA A 352 -22.89 -18.14 -11.58
C ALA A 352 -21.37 -18.01 -11.41
N TRP A 353 -20.62 -18.83 -12.17
CA TRP A 353 -19.15 -18.86 -12.20
C TRP A 353 -18.66 -19.41 -13.53
N PHE A 354 -17.39 -19.20 -13.84
CA PHE A 354 -16.77 -19.80 -15.03
C PHE A 354 -16.48 -21.28 -14.80
N ALA A 355 -16.69 -22.10 -15.84
CA ALA A 355 -16.22 -23.46 -15.83
C ALA A 355 -14.68 -23.49 -15.79
N ASN A 356 -14.11 -24.22 -14.84
CA ASN A 356 -12.66 -24.41 -14.72
C ASN A 356 -12.11 -25.31 -15.84
#